data_ebaf1642ffae1fe3770bc0f7debe9e00
#
_entry.id   ebaf1642ffae1fe3770bc0f7debe9e00
#
_cell.length_a   1.000
_cell.length_b   1.000
_cell.length_c   1.000
_cell.angle_alpha   90.00
_cell.angle_beta   90.00
_cell.angle_gamma   90.00
#
_symmetry.space_group_name_H-M   'P 1'
#
loop_
_entity.id
_entity.type
_entity.pdbx_description
1 polymer ?
#
loop_
_entity_poly.entity_id
_entity_poly.type
_entity_poly.pdbx_seq_one_letter_code
_entity_poly.pdbx_strand_id
1 'polypeptide(L)'
;MDKENLIINGRYLVLENIGKGGAGEVFLARDIKNGRKYAIKRYISSNPNDRNQLIDNIERELNVLKYTTHPVLPKIYNLFMEDSRFFLVMEYVEGINLKEVVDTKGALSEEQLLSVMEQVCSGLYYLHSLEPPIVYRDLKPSNIILSDDGKIKLIDFGIAKRYNRELIADKYAYGTKGFASPEQFGNSKGMGIYNTDIRS
;
A
#
# COMPACT_ATOMS: atom_id res chain seq x y z
N MET A 1 -3.24 -11.27 31.69
CA MET A 1 -4.30 -11.00 30.72
C MET A 1 -4.02 -11.88 29.53
N ASP A 2 -4.80 -12.93 29.40
CA ASP A 2 -4.69 -13.87 28.27
C ASP A 2 -4.88 -13.09 26.98
N LYS A 3 -3.89 -13.17 26.07
CA LYS A 3 -4.07 -12.76 24.70
C LYS A 3 -5.08 -13.71 24.09
N GLU A 4 -6.38 -13.37 24.16
CA GLU A 4 -7.38 -14.09 23.39
C GLU A 4 -6.87 -14.15 21.96
N ASN A 5 -6.72 -15.36 21.43
CA ASN A 5 -6.31 -15.62 20.07
C ASN A 5 -7.37 -15.04 19.14
N LEU A 6 -7.18 -13.78 18.68
CA LEU A 6 -8.10 -13.14 17.76
C LEU A 6 -8.07 -13.90 16.43
N ILE A 7 -9.20 -14.51 16.07
CA ILE A 7 -9.39 -15.19 14.78
C ILE A 7 -10.33 -14.36 13.94
N ILE A 8 -9.86 -13.92 12.78
CA ILE A 8 -10.62 -13.15 11.79
C ILE A 8 -11.24 -14.13 10.78
N ASN A 9 -12.55 -13.96 10.51
CA ASN A 9 -13.35 -14.79 9.59
C ASN A 9 -13.24 -16.30 9.87
N GLY A 10 -13.14 -16.68 11.15
CA GLY A 10 -13.01 -18.08 11.56
C GLY A 10 -11.80 -18.82 10.93
N ARG A 11 -10.84 -18.09 10.36
CA ARG A 11 -9.77 -18.69 9.55
C ARG A 11 -8.38 -18.10 9.82
N TYR A 12 -8.27 -16.84 10.10
CA TYR A 12 -6.99 -16.16 10.20
C TYR A 12 -6.65 -15.84 11.65
N LEU A 13 -5.75 -16.62 12.23
CA LEU A 13 -5.22 -16.37 13.57
C LEU A 13 -4.28 -15.17 13.53
N VAL A 14 -4.65 -14.09 14.20
CA VAL A 14 -3.82 -12.89 14.32
C VAL A 14 -2.62 -13.20 15.21
N LEU A 15 -1.42 -12.92 14.69
CA LEU A 15 -0.17 -13.10 15.39
C LEU A 15 0.30 -11.78 16.04
N GLU A 16 0.26 -10.70 15.25
CA GLU A 16 0.68 -9.36 15.71
C GLU A 16 0.05 -8.24 14.86
N ASN A 17 0.04 -7.04 15.39
CA ASN A 17 -0.27 -5.82 14.63
C ASN A 17 1.04 -5.28 14.05
N ILE A 18 1.17 -5.28 12.71
CA ILE A 18 2.37 -4.87 11.98
C ILE A 18 2.27 -3.46 11.39
N GLY A 19 1.10 -2.80 11.52
CA GLY A 19 0.92 -1.44 11.02
C GLY A 19 -0.38 -0.81 11.47
N LYS A 20 -0.33 0.50 11.75
CA LYS A 20 -1.49 1.31 12.08
C LYS A 20 -1.37 2.69 11.44
N GLY A 21 -2.39 3.11 10.72
CA GLY A 21 -2.43 4.39 10.04
C GLY A 21 -3.85 4.92 9.86
N GLY A 22 -3.98 6.04 9.15
CA GLY A 22 -5.28 6.69 8.92
C GLY A 22 -6.28 5.84 8.13
N ALA A 23 -5.82 4.92 7.29
CA ALA A 23 -6.66 4.05 6.48
C ALA A 23 -7.06 2.75 7.21
N GLY A 24 -6.48 2.46 8.39
CA GLY A 24 -6.78 1.24 9.14
C GLY A 24 -5.58 0.63 9.85
N GLU A 25 -5.71 -0.64 10.15
CA GLU A 25 -4.68 -1.44 10.83
C GLU A 25 -4.32 -2.65 9.98
N VAL A 26 -3.05 -3.05 10.03
CA VAL A 26 -2.54 -4.23 9.32
C VAL A 26 -2.05 -5.24 10.33
N PHE A 27 -2.52 -6.46 10.20
CA PHE A 27 -2.18 -7.59 11.05
C PHE A 27 -1.37 -8.62 10.27
N LEU A 28 -0.32 -9.15 10.87
CA LEU A 28 0.22 -10.44 10.49
C LEU A 28 -0.70 -11.53 11.02
N ALA A 29 -1.19 -12.40 10.16
CA ALA A 29 -2.04 -13.51 10.54
C ALA A 29 -1.60 -14.81 9.87
N ARG A 30 -1.91 -15.93 10.54
CA ARG A 30 -1.70 -17.28 10.01
C ARG A 30 -3.04 -17.89 9.63
N ASP A 31 -3.15 -18.38 8.42
CA ASP A 31 -4.28 -19.17 7.98
C ASP A 31 -4.24 -20.55 8.67
N ILE A 32 -5.23 -20.85 9.49
CA ILE A 32 -5.32 -22.13 10.24
C ILE A 32 -5.55 -23.35 9.34
N LYS A 33 -6.00 -23.14 8.09
CA LYS A 33 -6.23 -24.23 7.12
C LYS A 33 -4.97 -24.70 6.41
N ASN A 34 -4.05 -23.76 6.08
CA ASN A 34 -2.87 -24.07 5.28
C ASN A 34 -1.54 -23.65 5.93
N GLY A 35 -1.59 -23.04 7.11
CA GLY A 35 -0.41 -22.61 7.87
C GLY A 35 0.33 -21.40 7.31
N ARG A 36 -0.10 -20.82 6.17
CA ARG A 36 0.59 -19.70 5.52
C ARG A 36 0.35 -18.39 6.26
N LYS A 37 1.34 -17.50 6.21
CA LYS A 37 1.24 -16.14 6.72
C LYS A 37 0.62 -15.21 5.67
N TYR A 38 -0.20 -14.28 6.13
CA TYR A 38 -0.84 -13.23 5.34
C TYR A 38 -0.78 -11.90 6.07
N ALA A 39 -0.74 -10.81 5.33
CA ALA A 39 -1.04 -9.48 5.85
C ALA A 39 -2.55 -9.24 5.69
N ILE A 40 -3.21 -8.81 6.76
CA ILE A 40 -4.65 -8.52 6.75
C ILE A 40 -4.86 -7.07 7.14
N LYS A 41 -5.27 -6.26 6.16
CA LYS A 41 -5.61 -4.86 6.38
C LYS A 41 -7.06 -4.75 6.80
N ARG A 42 -7.30 -4.27 8.03
CA ARG A 42 -8.62 -3.92 8.54
C ARG A 42 -8.86 -2.42 8.29
N TYR A 43 -9.84 -2.12 7.48
CA TYR A 43 -10.21 -0.72 7.23
C TYR A 43 -11.04 -0.17 8.37
N ILE A 44 -10.71 1.04 8.80
CA ILE A 44 -11.40 1.76 9.87
C ILE A 44 -11.94 3.06 9.27
N SER A 45 -13.25 3.30 9.45
CA SER A 45 -13.82 4.62 9.18
C SER A 45 -13.65 5.50 10.42
N SER A 46 -13.03 6.66 10.23
CA SER A 46 -12.85 7.64 11.30
C SER A 46 -14.17 8.28 11.72
N ASN A 47 -15.18 8.24 10.86
CA ASN A 47 -16.51 8.79 11.08
C ASN A 47 -17.56 7.89 10.41
N PRO A 48 -18.65 7.51 11.11
CA PRO A 48 -19.74 6.71 10.51
C PRO A 48 -20.35 7.34 9.24
N ASN A 49 -20.27 8.65 9.09
CA ASN A 49 -20.76 9.37 7.91
C ASN A 49 -19.83 9.26 6.69
N ASP A 50 -18.58 8.79 6.88
CA ASP A 50 -17.56 8.67 5.81
C ASP A 50 -17.52 7.26 5.20
N ARG A 51 -18.59 6.48 5.37
CA ARG A 51 -18.67 5.10 4.85
C ARG A 51 -18.45 5.06 3.33
N ASN A 52 -18.97 6.03 2.60
CA ASN A 52 -18.78 6.12 1.15
C ASN A 52 -17.30 6.35 0.80
N GLN A 53 -16.61 7.24 1.54
CA GLN A 53 -15.18 7.47 1.35
C GLN A 53 -14.35 6.22 1.66
N LEU A 54 -14.74 5.46 2.69
CA LEU A 54 -14.10 4.18 3.02
C LEU A 54 -14.26 3.17 1.88
N ILE A 55 -15.47 3.02 1.34
CA ILE A 55 -15.75 2.13 0.21
C ILE A 55 -14.93 2.58 -1.02
N ASP A 56 -14.92 3.86 -1.34
CA ASP A 56 -14.12 4.43 -2.44
C ASP A 56 -12.62 4.11 -2.29
N ASN A 57 -12.08 4.17 -1.07
CA ASN A 57 -10.68 3.83 -0.80
C ASN A 57 -10.41 2.34 -1.00
N ILE A 58 -11.31 1.47 -0.50
CA ILE A 58 -11.20 0.02 -0.67
C ILE A 58 -11.29 -0.37 -2.14
N GLU A 59 -12.28 0.16 -2.86
CA GLU A 59 -12.44 -0.09 -4.29
C GLU A 59 -11.23 0.38 -5.10
N ARG A 60 -10.66 1.50 -4.73
CA ARG A 60 -9.45 2.05 -5.37
C ARG A 60 -8.27 1.10 -5.20
N GLU A 61 -7.99 0.68 -3.96
CA GLU A 61 -6.90 -0.26 -3.66
C GLU A 61 -7.08 -1.61 -4.37
N LEU A 62 -8.32 -2.13 -4.36
CA LEU A 62 -8.67 -3.36 -5.07
C LEU A 62 -8.52 -3.25 -6.58
N ASN A 63 -9.04 -2.18 -7.16
CA ASN A 63 -9.00 -1.97 -8.62
C ASN A 63 -7.57 -1.80 -9.15
N VAL A 64 -6.65 -1.34 -8.29
CA VAL A 64 -5.23 -1.31 -8.62
C VAL A 64 -4.63 -2.71 -8.56
N LEU A 65 -4.76 -3.39 -7.43
CA LEU A 65 -3.98 -4.61 -7.14
C LEU A 65 -4.60 -5.90 -7.72
N LYS A 66 -5.94 -5.96 -7.91
CA LYS A 66 -6.62 -7.18 -8.37
C LYS A 66 -6.18 -7.67 -9.75
N TYR A 67 -5.84 -6.72 -10.62
CA TYR A 67 -5.51 -7.00 -12.02
C TYR A 67 -4.04 -6.74 -12.34
N THR A 68 -3.22 -6.49 -11.33
CA THR A 68 -1.78 -6.27 -11.51
C THR A 68 -0.99 -7.49 -11.06
N THR A 69 0.04 -7.83 -11.83
CA THR A 69 0.97 -8.91 -11.50
C THR A 69 2.37 -8.46 -11.81
N HIS A 70 3.12 -8.10 -10.77
CA HIS A 70 4.52 -7.71 -10.89
C HIS A 70 5.28 -8.13 -9.62
N PRO A 71 6.57 -8.52 -9.70
CA PRO A 71 7.34 -8.95 -8.52
C PRO A 71 7.35 -7.94 -7.38
N VAL A 72 7.35 -6.65 -7.68
CA VAL A 72 7.38 -5.55 -6.72
C VAL A 72 6.00 -5.25 -6.09
N LEU A 73 4.91 -5.83 -6.61
CA LEU A 73 3.56 -5.59 -6.11
C LEU A 73 3.08 -6.76 -5.24
N PRO A 74 2.35 -6.49 -4.13
CA PRO A 74 1.78 -7.55 -3.30
C PRO A 74 0.59 -8.19 -4.00
N LYS A 75 0.42 -9.50 -3.81
CA LYS A 75 -0.76 -10.23 -4.30
C LYS A 75 -1.93 -10.03 -3.35
N ILE A 76 -3.13 -9.82 -3.89
CA ILE A 76 -4.38 -9.89 -3.15
C ILE A 76 -4.93 -11.32 -3.24
N TYR A 77 -5.40 -11.84 -2.11
CA TYR A 77 -5.98 -13.18 -2.01
C TYR A 77 -7.48 -13.15 -1.74
N ASN A 78 -7.96 -12.21 -0.92
CA ASN A 78 -9.36 -12.14 -0.55
C ASN A 78 -9.76 -10.76 -0.04
N LEU A 79 -11.02 -10.42 -0.18
CA LEU A 79 -11.68 -9.30 0.50
C LEU A 79 -13.00 -9.82 1.08
N PHE A 80 -13.27 -9.49 2.33
CA PHE A 80 -14.53 -9.84 2.96
C PHE A 80 -14.95 -8.79 4.00
N MET A 81 -16.17 -8.92 4.46
CA MET A 81 -16.72 -8.09 5.53
C MET A 81 -17.10 -8.99 6.71
N GLU A 82 -16.71 -8.57 7.92
CA GLU A 82 -17.06 -9.19 9.20
C GLU A 82 -17.34 -8.08 10.21
N ASP A 83 -18.41 -8.19 10.96
CA ASP A 83 -18.85 -7.20 11.96
C ASP A 83 -18.88 -5.76 11.43
N SER A 84 -19.41 -5.58 10.21
CA SER A 84 -19.48 -4.28 9.50
C SER A 84 -18.11 -3.63 9.19
N ARG A 85 -17.01 -4.41 9.28
CA ARG A 85 -15.65 -3.98 8.94
C ARG A 85 -15.16 -4.71 7.69
N PHE A 86 -14.40 -4.02 6.86
CA PHE A 86 -13.77 -4.62 5.68
C PHE A 86 -12.37 -5.10 6.02
N PHE A 87 -12.03 -6.29 5.49
CA PHE A 87 -10.73 -6.92 5.63
C PHE A 87 -10.18 -7.32 4.27
N LEU A 88 -8.99 -6.85 3.95
CA LEU A 88 -8.25 -7.21 2.75
C LEU A 88 -7.12 -8.17 3.12
N VAL A 89 -7.15 -9.38 2.56
CA VAL A 89 -6.10 -10.39 2.74
C VAL A 89 -5.12 -10.29 1.59
N MET A 90 -3.86 -10.03 1.91
CA MET A 90 -2.79 -9.84 0.93
C MET A 90 -1.55 -10.62 1.30
N GLU A 91 -0.61 -10.68 0.37
CA GLU A 91 0.71 -11.26 0.56
C GLU A 91 1.39 -10.62 1.78
N TYR A 92 1.83 -11.47 2.72
CA TYR A 92 2.75 -11.03 3.76
C TYR A 92 4.16 -11.02 3.18
N VAL A 93 4.81 -9.89 3.28
CA VAL A 93 6.19 -9.69 2.82
C VAL A 93 7.09 -9.75 4.04
N GLU A 94 7.95 -10.76 4.11
CA GLU A 94 8.99 -10.84 5.12
C GLU A 94 10.08 -9.81 4.82
N GLY A 95 10.38 -8.95 5.80
CA GLY A 95 11.35 -7.86 5.65
C GLY A 95 10.99 -6.67 6.53
N ILE A 96 11.74 -5.60 6.37
CA ILE A 96 11.52 -4.33 7.08
C ILE A 96 11.40 -3.19 6.07
N ASN A 97 10.68 -2.14 6.40
CA ASN A 97 10.55 -1.01 5.48
C ASN A 97 11.84 -0.18 5.42
N LEU A 98 12.08 0.48 4.28
CA LEU A 98 13.32 1.24 4.07
C LEU A 98 13.50 2.38 5.08
N LYS A 99 12.41 2.95 5.61
CA LYS A 99 12.54 3.96 6.67
C LYS A 99 13.18 3.35 7.92
N GLU A 100 12.70 2.20 8.34
CA GLU A 100 13.26 1.48 9.49
C GLU A 100 14.69 1.00 9.24
N VAL A 101 15.03 0.58 8.00
CA VAL A 101 16.41 0.26 7.61
C VAL A 101 17.32 1.46 7.84
N VAL A 102 16.94 2.65 7.34
CA VAL A 102 17.72 3.87 7.47
C VAL A 102 17.80 4.32 8.92
N ASP A 103 16.70 4.26 9.67
CA ASP A 103 16.67 4.66 11.09
C ASP A 103 17.54 3.78 11.97
N THR A 104 17.66 2.48 11.65
CA THR A 104 18.37 1.50 12.50
C THR A 104 19.78 1.17 12.03
N LYS A 105 20.01 1.13 10.72
CA LYS A 105 21.28 0.71 10.10
C LYS A 105 22.04 1.86 9.42
N GLY A 106 21.40 3.04 9.30
CA GLY A 106 21.95 4.19 8.57
C GLY A 106 21.70 4.12 7.07
N ALA A 107 22.42 4.93 6.31
CA ALA A 107 22.26 5.02 4.87
C ALA A 107 22.60 3.70 4.17
N LEU A 108 21.86 3.37 3.13
CA LEU A 108 22.18 2.25 2.24
C LEU A 108 23.51 2.52 1.52
N SER A 109 24.24 1.45 1.19
CA SER A 109 25.37 1.56 0.26
C SER A 109 24.85 1.96 -1.14
N GLU A 110 25.74 2.50 -1.97
CA GLU A 110 25.40 2.87 -3.35
C GLU A 110 24.82 1.68 -4.13
N GLU A 111 25.45 0.50 -4.01
CA GLU A 111 25.00 -0.73 -4.65
C GLU A 111 23.60 -1.14 -4.19
N GLN A 112 23.34 -1.11 -2.89
CA GLN A 112 22.02 -1.40 -2.33
C GLN A 112 20.97 -0.40 -2.81
N LEU A 113 21.32 0.90 -2.83
CA LEU A 113 20.42 1.94 -3.29
C LEU A 113 20.08 1.76 -4.77
N LEU A 114 21.05 1.51 -5.63
CA LEU A 114 20.83 1.28 -7.05
C LEU A 114 19.94 0.07 -7.30
N SER A 115 20.18 -1.04 -6.58
CA SER A 115 19.34 -2.25 -6.69
C SER A 115 17.89 -1.98 -6.26
N VAL A 116 17.69 -1.23 -5.18
CA VAL A 116 16.34 -0.84 -4.72
C VAL A 116 15.66 0.05 -5.75
N MET A 117 16.36 1.08 -6.23
CA MET A 117 15.80 2.05 -7.19
C MET A 117 15.45 1.40 -8.54
N GLU A 118 16.26 0.46 -9.03
CA GLU A 118 15.95 -0.30 -10.24
C GLU A 118 14.62 -1.07 -10.10
N GLN A 119 14.42 -1.73 -8.97
CA GLN A 119 13.18 -2.47 -8.70
C GLN A 119 11.97 -1.52 -8.54
N VAL A 120 12.14 -0.39 -7.84
CA VAL A 120 11.10 0.66 -7.74
C VAL A 120 10.70 1.16 -9.11
N CYS A 121 11.68 1.57 -9.92
CA CYS A 121 11.42 2.05 -11.29
C CYS A 121 10.74 1.00 -12.16
N SER A 122 11.13 -0.27 -12.04
CA SER A 122 10.48 -1.39 -12.74
C SER A 122 9.01 -1.52 -12.36
N GLY A 123 8.69 -1.43 -11.06
CA GLY A 123 7.31 -1.48 -10.58
C GLY A 123 6.47 -0.29 -11.04
N LEU A 124 7.02 0.92 -10.97
CA LEU A 124 6.33 2.14 -11.42
C LEU A 124 6.14 2.12 -12.95
N TYR A 125 7.16 1.73 -13.71
CA TYR A 125 7.05 1.57 -15.16
C TYR A 125 5.92 0.60 -15.53
N TYR A 126 5.84 -0.54 -14.85
CA TYR A 126 4.77 -1.50 -15.06
C TYR A 126 3.39 -0.87 -14.79
N LEU A 127 3.20 -0.16 -13.66
CA LEU A 127 1.94 0.51 -13.33
C LEU A 127 1.57 1.58 -14.37
N HIS A 128 2.54 2.36 -14.82
CA HIS A 128 2.34 3.42 -15.80
C HIS A 128 2.07 2.88 -17.22
N SER A 129 2.51 1.66 -17.54
CA SER A 129 2.28 1.02 -18.84
C SER A 129 0.91 0.36 -18.97
N LEU A 130 0.13 0.29 -17.90
CA LEU A 130 -1.22 -0.28 -17.94
C LEU A 130 -2.22 0.66 -18.66
N GLU A 131 -3.34 0.09 -19.14
CA GLU A 131 -4.41 0.85 -19.77
C GLU A 131 -5.73 0.71 -18.97
N PRO A 132 -6.21 1.77 -18.31
CA PRO A 132 -5.55 3.05 -18.12
C PRO A 132 -4.38 2.97 -17.13
N PRO A 133 -3.38 3.86 -17.27
CA PRO A 133 -2.22 3.88 -16.37
C PRO A 133 -2.60 4.06 -14.91
N ILE A 134 -1.79 3.47 -14.02
CA ILE A 134 -1.95 3.60 -12.58
C ILE A 134 -0.80 4.43 -12.02
N VAL A 135 -1.13 5.51 -11.30
CA VAL A 135 -0.17 6.34 -10.57
C VAL A 135 -0.19 5.96 -9.10
N TYR A 136 0.97 5.65 -8.52
CA TYR A 136 1.09 5.12 -7.16
C TYR A 136 0.87 6.19 -6.08
N ARG A 137 1.44 7.38 -6.22
CA ARG A 137 1.21 8.63 -5.46
C ARG A 137 1.67 8.67 -3.99
N ASP A 138 2.15 7.58 -3.42
CA ASP A 138 2.64 7.54 -2.04
C ASP A 138 4.02 6.86 -1.94
N LEU A 139 4.90 7.19 -2.88
CA LEU A 139 6.26 6.67 -2.87
C LEU A 139 7.04 7.33 -1.73
N LYS A 140 7.41 6.51 -0.77
CA LYS A 140 8.20 6.91 0.42
C LYS A 140 8.87 5.68 1.03
N PRO A 141 9.98 5.85 1.77
CA PRO A 141 10.71 4.71 2.34
C PRO A 141 9.88 3.79 3.23
N SER A 142 8.89 4.31 3.95
CA SER A 142 8.00 3.49 4.79
C SER A 142 7.03 2.59 4.00
N ASN A 143 6.85 2.85 2.71
CA ASN A 143 5.97 2.06 1.83
C ASN A 143 6.76 1.08 0.94
N ILE A 144 8.04 0.90 1.20
CA ILE A 144 8.91 -0.05 0.48
C ILE A 144 9.45 -1.05 1.50
N ILE A 145 9.03 -2.30 1.43
CA ILE A 145 9.60 -3.38 2.24
C ILE A 145 10.81 -3.95 1.51
N LEU A 146 11.92 -4.05 2.22
CA LEU A 146 13.13 -4.72 1.77
C LEU A 146 13.26 -6.06 2.48
N SER A 147 13.30 -7.13 1.71
CA SER A 147 13.54 -8.49 2.20
C SER A 147 15.03 -8.78 2.35
N ASP A 148 15.39 -9.79 3.13
CA ASP A 148 16.79 -10.17 3.38
C ASP A 148 17.52 -10.64 2.09
N ASP A 149 16.77 -11.10 1.08
CA ASP A 149 17.30 -11.49 -0.23
C ASP A 149 17.47 -10.29 -1.21
N GLY A 150 17.29 -9.06 -0.73
CA GLY A 150 17.45 -7.84 -1.52
C GLY A 150 16.26 -7.49 -2.43
N LYS A 151 15.17 -8.27 -2.38
CA LYS A 151 13.95 -7.95 -3.12
C LYS A 151 13.14 -6.89 -2.38
N ILE A 152 12.40 -6.09 -3.17
CA ILE A 152 11.47 -5.12 -2.57
C ILE A 152 10.01 -5.43 -2.90
N LYS A 153 9.13 -4.88 -2.06
CA LYS A 153 7.69 -4.77 -2.35
C LYS A 153 7.21 -3.36 -2.03
N LEU A 154 6.46 -2.79 -2.95
CA LEU A 154 5.68 -1.57 -2.69
C LEU A 154 4.41 -1.97 -1.94
N ILE A 155 4.12 -1.29 -0.85
CA ILE A 155 2.93 -1.53 -0.03
C ILE A 155 2.08 -0.26 0.06
N ASP A 156 0.82 -0.41 0.45
CA ASP A 156 -0.15 0.68 0.64
C ASP A 156 -0.55 1.43 -0.66
N PHE A 157 -1.53 0.87 -1.33
CA PHE A 157 -2.13 1.43 -2.57
C PHE A 157 -3.39 2.27 -2.30
N GLY A 158 -3.65 2.66 -1.05
CA GLY A 158 -4.86 3.35 -0.64
C GLY A 158 -5.12 4.69 -1.33
N ILE A 159 -4.08 5.35 -1.86
CA ILE A 159 -4.20 6.57 -2.64
C ILE A 159 -3.76 6.44 -4.10
N ALA A 160 -3.37 5.23 -4.52
CA ALA A 160 -3.06 4.96 -5.93
C ALA A 160 -4.31 5.18 -6.80
N LYS A 161 -4.12 5.65 -8.03
CA LYS A 161 -5.25 6.03 -8.90
C LYS A 161 -5.02 5.62 -10.34
N ARG A 162 -6.06 5.07 -10.98
CA ARG A 162 -6.10 4.95 -12.44
C ARG A 162 -6.21 6.34 -13.05
N TYR A 163 -5.32 6.63 -13.99
CA TYR A 163 -5.30 7.90 -14.68
C TYR A 163 -6.49 8.01 -15.65
N ASN A 164 -7.22 9.13 -15.54
CA ASN A 164 -8.24 9.50 -16.52
C ASN A 164 -7.96 10.92 -17.01
N ARG A 165 -7.76 11.09 -18.32
CA ARG A 165 -7.48 12.40 -18.95
C ARG A 165 -8.60 13.42 -18.75
N GLU A 166 -9.83 12.96 -18.51
CA GLU A 166 -11.01 13.82 -18.34
C GLU A 166 -11.15 14.37 -16.92
N LEU A 167 -10.47 13.77 -15.94
CA LEU A 167 -10.50 14.20 -14.55
C LEU A 167 -9.32 15.14 -14.26
N ILE A 168 -9.57 16.43 -14.38
CA ILE A 168 -8.56 17.49 -14.28
C ILE A 168 -8.06 17.73 -12.84
N ALA A 169 -8.81 17.30 -11.81
CA ALA A 169 -8.41 17.49 -10.42
C ALA A 169 -8.93 16.36 -9.50
N ASP A 170 -8.15 16.03 -8.49
CA ASP A 170 -8.64 15.23 -7.37
C ASP A 170 -9.54 16.07 -6.46
N LYS A 171 -10.60 15.46 -5.94
CA LYS A 171 -11.53 16.12 -4.98
C LYS A 171 -10.85 16.48 -3.66
N TYR A 172 -9.73 15.83 -3.33
CA TYR A 172 -9.00 15.98 -2.08
C TYR A 172 -7.50 16.01 -2.33
N ALA A 173 -6.76 16.72 -1.47
CA ALA A 173 -5.31 16.64 -1.41
C ALA A 173 -4.90 15.29 -0.81
N TYR A 174 -4.14 14.50 -1.56
CA TYR A 174 -3.62 13.21 -1.12
C TYR A 174 -2.10 13.24 -1.14
N GLY A 175 -1.47 12.65 -0.14
CA GLY A 175 -0.03 12.49 -0.10
C GLY A 175 0.54 12.64 1.30
N THR A 176 1.79 12.20 1.48
CA THR A 176 2.52 12.30 2.73
C THR A 176 3.37 13.57 2.74
N LYS A 177 3.21 14.43 3.76
CA LYS A 177 4.01 15.66 3.90
C LYS A 177 5.50 15.33 3.85
N GLY A 178 6.24 16.05 3.00
CA GLY A 178 7.68 15.86 2.78
C GLY A 178 8.01 14.91 1.61
N PHE A 179 7.05 14.13 1.11
CA PHE A 179 7.22 13.23 -0.05
C PHE A 179 6.26 13.55 -1.19
N ALA A 180 5.08 14.08 -0.88
CA ALA A 180 4.08 14.39 -1.89
C ALA A 180 4.54 15.55 -2.79
N SER A 181 4.28 15.41 -4.08
CA SER A 181 4.58 16.42 -5.08
C SER A 181 3.65 17.64 -5.00
N PRO A 182 4.06 18.81 -5.52
CA PRO A 182 3.26 20.04 -5.46
C PRO A 182 1.84 19.90 -6.03
N GLU A 183 1.67 19.12 -7.10
CA GLU A 183 0.37 18.89 -7.72
C GLU A 183 -0.60 18.11 -6.82
N GLN A 184 -0.10 17.31 -5.89
CA GLN A 184 -0.95 16.58 -4.93
C GLN A 184 -1.59 17.51 -3.88
N PHE A 185 -1.01 18.70 -3.68
CA PHE A 185 -1.56 19.73 -2.77
C PHE A 185 -2.50 20.72 -3.47
N GLY A 186 -2.88 20.48 -4.73
CA GLY A 186 -3.83 21.32 -5.45
C GLY A 186 -3.27 22.69 -5.91
N ASN A 187 -1.97 22.91 -5.81
CA ASN A 187 -1.33 24.20 -6.10
C ASN A 187 -0.96 24.39 -7.58
N SER A 188 -1.20 23.42 -8.44
CA SER A 188 -0.89 23.52 -9.87
C SER A 188 -2.08 23.10 -10.72
N LYS A 189 -2.68 24.06 -11.42
CA LYS A 189 -3.67 23.81 -12.46
C LYS A 189 -3.00 23.01 -13.59
N GLY A 190 -3.34 21.72 -13.71
CA GLY A 190 -3.19 20.99 -14.98
C GLY A 190 -1.82 20.43 -15.34
N MET A 191 -0.85 20.32 -14.42
CA MET A 191 0.37 19.56 -14.69
C MET A 191 0.20 18.10 -14.32
N GLY A 192 0.39 17.24 -15.32
CA GLY A 192 0.01 15.85 -15.33
C GLY A 192 0.47 15.03 -14.14
N ILE A 193 -0.46 14.27 -13.63
CA ILE A 193 -0.37 13.30 -12.54
C ILE A 193 0.82 12.32 -12.67
N TYR A 194 1.34 12.10 -13.89
CA TYR A 194 2.51 11.24 -14.15
C TYR A 194 3.81 11.68 -13.47
N ASN A 195 3.97 12.97 -13.20
CA ASN A 195 5.18 13.48 -12.56
C ASN A 195 5.22 13.22 -11.06
N THR A 196 4.09 12.84 -10.47
CA THR A 196 3.98 12.58 -9.03
C THR A 196 4.92 11.48 -8.57
N ASP A 197 4.92 10.32 -9.24
CA ASP A 197 5.75 9.18 -8.85
C ASP A 197 7.24 9.39 -9.16
N ILE A 198 7.57 10.32 -10.07
CA ILE A 198 8.96 10.66 -10.43
C ILE A 198 9.54 11.67 -9.46
N ARG A 199 8.70 12.52 -8.86
CA ARG A 199 9.11 13.59 -7.95
C ARG A 199 9.08 13.20 -6.47
N SER A 200 8.41 12.07 -6.13
CA SER A 200 8.42 11.50 -4.79
C SER A 200 9.71 10.74 -4.53
#